data_c3532d580ed9e3778e3e5ae78016f9c6
#
_entry.id   c3532d580ed9e3778e3e5ae78016f9c6
#
_cell.length_a   1.000
_cell.length_b   1.000
_cell.length_c   1.000
_cell.angle_alpha   90.00
_cell.angle_beta   90.00
_cell.angle_gamma   90.00
#
_symmetry.space_group_name_H-M   'P 1'
#
loop_
_entity.id
_entity.type
_entity.pdbx_description
1 polymer ?
#
loop_
_entity_poly.entity_id
_entity_poly.type
_entity_poly.pdbx_seq_one_letter_code
_entity_poly.pdbx_strand_id
1 'polypeptide(L)'
;MLNRNKLVFILAGILFAISGIPAQNNARISADELIYNFGTIGESDGLASHIFTIKNTGNGPLVITRITASCGCTQPEWTKEPIAPGKTGEVKVTYNPKGRPGPFYKTIAIYSNGKKGSFSLGIKGNVTPKEAQPILIYPYSIGDLKLQTKNVLYSTVRPEETLGEKINIINEGKTSLNIHLGKTPHYLNVVANPTKLAPGETGEISILMNAKEAKRKGRM
;
A
#
# COMPACT_ATOMS: atom_id res chain seq x y z
N MET A 1 -36.63 65.31 -44.09
CA MET A 1 -37.57 64.28 -43.60
C MET A 1 -36.89 62.89 -43.81
N LEU A 2 -36.42 62.29 -42.78
CA LEU A 2 -35.77 60.98 -42.88
C LEU A 2 -36.87 59.91 -43.01
N ASN A 3 -36.87 59.18 -44.12
CA ASN A 3 -37.93 58.24 -44.49
C ASN A 3 -37.97 57.07 -43.46
N ARG A 4 -39.08 56.92 -42.77
CA ARG A 4 -39.32 55.99 -41.67
C ARG A 4 -38.93 54.53 -42.01
N ASN A 5 -39.04 54.14 -43.27
CA ASN A 5 -38.65 52.77 -43.72
C ASN A 5 -37.14 52.61 -43.81
N LYS A 6 -36.33 53.63 -44.03
CA LYS A 6 -34.87 53.54 -44.03
C LYS A 6 -34.29 53.39 -42.59
N LEU A 7 -35.01 54.00 -41.62
CA LEU A 7 -34.62 53.88 -40.20
C LEU A 7 -34.79 52.45 -39.64
N VAL A 8 -35.87 51.75 -40.08
CA VAL A 8 -36.17 50.38 -39.68
C VAL A 8 -35.10 49.40 -40.22
N PHE A 9 -34.60 49.61 -41.45
CA PHE A 9 -33.55 48.75 -42.02
C PHE A 9 -32.20 48.99 -41.38
N ILE A 10 -31.89 50.21 -40.90
CA ILE A 10 -30.65 50.47 -40.16
C ILE A 10 -30.70 49.85 -38.77
N LEU A 11 -31.85 49.91 -38.09
CA LEU A 11 -32.00 49.24 -36.77
C LEU A 11 -31.97 47.73 -36.87
N ALA A 12 -32.54 47.14 -37.93
CA ALA A 12 -32.51 45.69 -38.17
C ALA A 12 -31.10 45.20 -38.51
N GLY A 13 -30.27 45.99 -39.21
CA GLY A 13 -28.90 45.65 -39.53
C GLY A 13 -27.95 45.69 -38.32
N ILE A 14 -28.22 46.52 -37.31
CA ILE A 14 -27.40 46.57 -36.08
C ILE A 14 -27.69 45.41 -35.13
N LEU A 15 -28.91 44.83 -35.16
CA LEU A 15 -29.26 43.70 -34.33
C LEU A 15 -28.64 42.36 -34.82
N PHE A 16 -28.17 42.30 -36.06
CA PHE A 16 -27.60 41.05 -36.64
C PHE A 16 -26.09 40.96 -36.57
N ALA A 17 -25.38 41.98 -36.06
CA ALA A 17 -23.93 42.03 -35.95
C ALA A 17 -23.38 41.48 -34.62
N ILE A 18 -24.24 40.92 -33.72
CA ILE A 18 -23.81 40.21 -32.48
C ILE A 18 -23.68 38.71 -32.73
N SER A 19 -23.31 38.32 -33.94
CA SER A 19 -23.07 36.91 -34.27
C SER A 19 -21.63 36.56 -33.93
N GLY A 20 -21.47 35.92 -32.75
CA GLY A 20 -20.45 34.88 -32.60
C GLY A 20 -19.02 35.38 -32.64
N ILE A 21 -18.56 36.11 -31.61
CA ILE A 21 -17.16 35.95 -31.24
C ILE A 21 -17.02 34.48 -30.85
N PRO A 22 -16.26 33.64 -31.60
CA PRO A 22 -16.00 32.29 -31.15
C PRO A 22 -15.30 32.42 -29.80
N ALA A 23 -15.95 31.98 -28.74
CA ALA A 23 -15.32 31.94 -27.42
C ALA A 23 -14.12 31.00 -27.59
N GLN A 24 -12.93 31.60 -27.74
CA GLN A 24 -11.69 30.79 -27.78
C GLN A 24 -11.67 29.98 -26.52
N ASN A 25 -11.77 28.66 -26.69
CA ASN A 25 -11.73 27.70 -25.58
C ASN A 25 -10.32 27.70 -24.99
N ASN A 26 -10.03 28.70 -24.13
CA ASN A 26 -8.76 28.80 -23.42
C ASN A 26 -8.85 28.12 -22.06
N ALA A 27 -9.17 26.85 -22.05
CA ALA A 27 -9.07 26.03 -20.83
C ALA A 27 -7.62 26.00 -20.34
N ARG A 28 -7.42 26.09 -19.04
CA ARG A 28 -6.11 26.00 -18.38
C ARG A 28 -6.21 25.12 -17.15
N ILE A 29 -5.33 24.14 -17.08
CA ILE A 29 -5.21 23.24 -15.93
C ILE A 29 -4.16 23.80 -14.95
N SER A 30 -4.47 23.75 -13.66
CA SER A 30 -3.57 23.95 -12.54
C SER A 30 -3.91 22.98 -11.42
N ALA A 31 -2.99 22.77 -10.50
CA ALA A 31 -3.20 22.07 -9.24
C ALA A 31 -2.38 22.77 -8.15
N ASP A 32 -2.88 22.76 -6.93
CA ASP A 32 -2.18 23.39 -5.79
C ASP A 32 -1.01 22.50 -5.33
N GLU A 33 -1.13 21.21 -5.52
CA GLU A 33 -0.11 20.21 -5.26
C GLU A 33 0.27 19.48 -6.56
N LEU A 34 1.56 19.47 -6.90
CA LEU A 34 2.06 18.78 -8.09
C LEU A 34 2.67 17.40 -7.78
N ILE A 35 3.16 17.22 -6.56
CA ILE A 35 3.84 15.98 -6.13
C ILE A 35 3.39 15.65 -4.72
N TYR A 36 2.68 14.54 -4.57
CA TYR A 36 2.32 14.01 -3.27
C TYR A 36 3.37 13.03 -2.74
N ASN A 37 3.70 13.13 -1.46
CA ASN A 37 4.64 12.23 -0.79
C ASN A 37 3.90 11.34 0.19
N PHE A 38 3.81 10.05 -0.12
CA PHE A 38 3.24 9.04 0.78
C PHE A 38 4.09 8.77 2.04
N GLY A 39 5.32 9.30 2.09
CA GLY A 39 6.25 8.96 3.15
C GLY A 39 6.70 7.50 3.03
N THR A 40 6.75 6.80 4.17
CA THR A 40 7.06 5.37 4.22
C THR A 40 5.77 4.58 4.34
N ILE A 41 5.58 3.60 3.44
CA ILE A 41 4.43 2.69 3.40
C ILE A 41 4.95 1.24 3.38
N GLY A 42 4.23 0.31 4.01
CA GLY A 42 4.57 -1.11 4.01
C GLY A 42 4.15 -1.80 2.72
N GLU A 43 4.93 -2.75 2.27
CA GLU A 43 4.58 -3.61 1.12
C GLU A 43 3.27 -4.38 1.34
N SER A 44 2.92 -4.64 2.61
CA SER A 44 1.72 -5.37 3.04
C SER A 44 0.54 -4.48 3.41
N ASP A 45 0.68 -3.14 3.40
CA ASP A 45 -0.35 -2.20 3.86
C ASP A 45 -1.53 -2.08 2.89
N GLY A 46 -1.43 -2.70 1.72
CA GLY A 46 -2.43 -2.61 0.67
C GLY A 46 -2.20 -1.44 -0.28
N LEU A 47 -3.28 -0.98 -0.90
CA LEU A 47 -3.22 0.09 -1.89
C LEU A 47 -3.12 1.46 -1.21
N ALA A 48 -2.16 2.29 -1.62
CA ALA A 48 -2.03 3.68 -1.19
C ALA A 48 -2.72 4.61 -2.20
N SER A 49 -3.58 5.51 -1.74
CA SER A 49 -4.33 6.41 -2.62
C SER A 49 -4.22 7.85 -2.19
N HIS A 50 -4.20 8.77 -3.17
CA HIS A 50 -4.25 10.21 -2.96
C HIS A 50 -5.16 10.87 -4.00
N ILE A 51 -5.83 11.96 -3.63
CA ILE A 51 -6.71 12.73 -4.51
C ILE A 51 -6.07 14.10 -4.73
N PHE A 52 -5.69 14.38 -5.98
CA PHE A 52 -5.27 15.70 -6.42
C PHE A 52 -6.47 16.53 -6.82
N THR A 53 -6.54 17.78 -6.37
CA THR A 53 -7.53 18.74 -6.82
C THR A 53 -6.98 19.50 -8.03
N ILE A 54 -7.68 19.37 -9.16
CA ILE A 54 -7.38 20.05 -10.41
C ILE A 54 -8.30 21.26 -10.54
N LYS A 55 -7.77 22.42 -10.88
CA LYS A 55 -8.53 23.65 -11.10
C LYS A 55 -8.46 24.09 -12.55
N ASN A 56 -9.59 24.50 -13.12
CA ASN A 56 -9.64 25.18 -14.40
C ASN A 56 -9.45 26.68 -14.18
N THR A 57 -8.27 27.20 -14.50
CA THR A 57 -7.93 28.64 -14.41
C THR A 57 -8.12 29.36 -15.74
N GLY A 58 -8.68 28.69 -16.74
CA GLY A 58 -9.03 29.26 -18.03
C GLY A 58 -10.43 29.89 -18.06
N ASN A 59 -10.85 30.36 -19.25
CA ASN A 59 -12.16 30.95 -19.49
C ASN A 59 -13.12 30.08 -20.32
N GLY A 60 -12.67 28.87 -20.70
CA GLY A 60 -13.48 27.83 -21.35
C GLY A 60 -13.51 26.53 -20.55
N PRO A 61 -14.47 25.64 -20.82
CA PRO A 61 -14.56 24.37 -20.09
C PRO A 61 -13.32 23.49 -20.32
N LEU A 62 -12.76 22.94 -19.24
CA LEU A 62 -11.62 22.04 -19.27
C LEU A 62 -12.13 20.60 -19.34
N VAL A 63 -11.72 19.87 -20.37
CA VAL A 63 -12.04 18.45 -20.58
C VAL A 63 -10.77 17.63 -20.48
N ILE A 64 -10.70 16.73 -19.50
CA ILE A 64 -9.62 15.75 -19.40
C ILE A 64 -9.94 14.57 -20.32
N THR A 65 -9.16 14.39 -21.36
CA THR A 65 -9.41 13.36 -22.38
C THR A 65 -8.78 12.02 -22.02
N ARG A 66 -7.64 12.05 -21.37
CA ARG A 66 -6.89 10.84 -20.99
C ARG A 66 -5.94 11.14 -19.82
N ILE A 67 -5.73 10.15 -18.97
CA ILE A 67 -4.64 10.16 -17.99
C ILE A 67 -3.82 8.88 -18.16
N THR A 68 -2.50 9.01 -18.07
CA THR A 68 -1.57 7.86 -18.12
C THR A 68 -0.62 7.94 -16.92
N ALA A 69 -0.27 6.78 -16.38
CA ALA A 69 0.76 6.66 -15.36
C ALA A 69 2.03 6.02 -15.94
N SER A 70 3.18 6.32 -15.34
CA SER A 70 4.50 5.79 -15.78
C SER A 70 4.67 4.29 -15.56
N CYS A 71 3.76 3.61 -14.84
CA CYS A 71 3.76 2.15 -14.66
C CYS A 71 2.34 1.63 -14.43
N GLY A 72 2.12 0.33 -14.70
CA GLY A 72 0.86 -0.35 -14.37
C GLY A 72 0.60 -0.53 -12.86
N CYS A 73 1.56 -0.16 -12.01
CA CYS A 73 1.44 -0.14 -10.56
C CYS A 73 0.68 1.08 -10.01
N THR A 74 0.34 2.03 -10.89
CA THR A 74 -0.34 3.28 -10.56
C THR A 74 -1.58 3.42 -11.44
N GLN A 75 -2.75 3.52 -10.80
CA GLN A 75 -4.05 3.60 -11.48
C GLN A 75 -4.68 4.96 -11.21
N PRO A 76 -4.85 5.83 -12.24
CA PRO A 76 -5.55 7.09 -12.12
C PRO A 76 -7.03 6.95 -12.44
N GLU A 77 -7.86 7.59 -11.62
CA GLU A 77 -9.28 7.85 -11.85
C GLU A 77 -9.51 9.36 -11.82
N TRP A 78 -10.45 9.91 -12.58
CA TRP A 78 -10.66 11.35 -12.64
C TRP A 78 -12.08 11.76 -12.97
N THR A 79 -12.44 13.02 -12.66
CA THR A 79 -13.68 13.67 -13.06
C THR A 79 -13.82 13.65 -14.59
N LYS A 80 -14.85 12.99 -15.09
CA LYS A 80 -15.11 12.85 -16.54
C LYS A 80 -15.85 14.04 -17.12
N GLU A 81 -16.64 14.72 -16.32
CA GLU A 81 -17.42 15.89 -16.69
C GLU A 81 -16.51 17.08 -17.00
N PRO A 82 -16.90 17.95 -17.94
CA PRO A 82 -16.17 19.20 -18.20
C PRO A 82 -16.11 20.09 -16.96
N ILE A 83 -14.91 20.51 -16.58
CA ILE A 83 -14.69 21.40 -15.44
C ILE A 83 -14.88 22.85 -15.92
N ALA A 84 -15.94 23.52 -15.44
CA ALA A 84 -16.24 24.90 -15.81
C ALA A 84 -15.13 25.88 -15.36
N PRO A 85 -15.02 27.07 -15.98
CA PRO A 85 -14.08 28.10 -15.55
C PRO A 85 -14.16 28.43 -14.06
N GLY A 86 -13.01 28.45 -13.39
CA GLY A 86 -12.88 28.68 -11.95
C GLY A 86 -13.26 27.51 -11.04
N LYS A 87 -13.81 26.42 -11.59
CA LYS A 87 -14.20 25.22 -10.83
C LYS A 87 -13.07 24.21 -10.74
N THR A 88 -13.28 23.22 -9.87
CA THR A 88 -12.33 22.12 -9.60
C THR A 88 -12.89 20.77 -10.03
N GLY A 89 -11.98 19.85 -10.30
CA GLY A 89 -12.23 18.41 -10.48
C GLY A 89 -11.17 17.63 -9.72
N GLU A 90 -11.30 16.32 -9.69
CA GLU A 90 -10.44 15.44 -8.92
C GLU A 90 -9.69 14.46 -9.83
N VAL A 91 -8.45 14.14 -9.44
CA VAL A 91 -7.67 13.03 -9.98
C VAL A 91 -7.23 12.17 -8.80
N LYS A 92 -7.88 11.03 -8.61
CA LYS A 92 -7.49 10.02 -7.63
C LYS A 92 -6.40 9.15 -8.22
N VAL A 93 -5.29 8.99 -7.52
CA VAL A 93 -4.17 8.16 -7.91
C VAL A 93 -3.99 7.05 -6.88
N THR A 94 -4.06 5.80 -7.33
CA THR A 94 -3.89 4.63 -6.47
C THR A 94 -2.59 3.90 -6.85
N TYR A 95 -1.72 3.70 -5.87
CA TYR A 95 -0.44 3.01 -6.01
C TYR A 95 -0.46 1.66 -5.30
N ASN A 96 0.04 0.63 -5.97
CA ASN A 96 0.20 -0.72 -5.43
C ASN A 96 1.66 -0.96 -5.02
N PRO A 97 2.00 -1.01 -3.72
CA PRO A 97 3.37 -1.22 -3.23
C PRO A 97 3.82 -2.68 -3.28
N LYS A 98 2.93 -3.65 -3.48
CA LYS A 98 3.22 -5.08 -3.42
C LYS A 98 4.30 -5.50 -4.41
N GLY A 99 5.37 -6.16 -3.94
CA GLY A 99 6.52 -6.60 -4.74
C GLY A 99 7.42 -5.45 -5.22
N ARG A 100 7.40 -4.27 -4.51
CA ARG A 100 8.12 -3.07 -4.93
C ARG A 100 8.82 -2.35 -3.77
N PRO A 101 9.64 -3.06 -2.97
CA PRO A 101 10.36 -2.42 -1.86
C PRO A 101 11.35 -1.36 -2.38
N GLY A 102 11.58 -0.36 -1.56
CA GLY A 102 12.51 0.75 -1.83
C GLY A 102 11.81 2.05 -2.25
N PRO A 103 12.59 3.09 -2.58
CA PRO A 103 12.06 4.40 -2.95
C PRO A 103 11.37 4.36 -4.32
N PHE A 104 10.30 5.13 -4.44
CA PHE A 104 9.60 5.27 -5.71
C PHE A 104 9.27 6.72 -6.04
N TYR A 105 9.23 7.01 -7.35
CA TYR A 105 8.66 8.19 -7.94
C TYR A 105 7.87 7.79 -9.19
N LYS A 106 6.59 8.18 -9.27
CA LYS A 106 5.72 7.87 -10.41
C LYS A 106 5.10 9.15 -10.96
N THR A 107 5.11 9.28 -12.26
CA THR A 107 4.53 10.42 -12.98
C THR A 107 3.17 10.06 -13.53
N ILE A 108 2.23 10.99 -13.41
CA ILE A 108 0.87 10.91 -13.95
C ILE A 108 0.70 12.04 -14.97
N ALA A 109 0.58 11.69 -16.24
CA ALA A 109 0.37 12.64 -17.32
C ALA A 109 -1.12 12.79 -17.63
N ILE A 110 -1.64 14.01 -17.51
CA ILE A 110 -3.03 14.41 -17.78
C ILE A 110 -3.08 15.08 -19.14
N TYR A 111 -3.84 14.53 -20.06
CA TYR A 111 -4.11 15.12 -21.38
C TYR A 111 -5.49 15.76 -21.38
N SER A 112 -5.56 16.98 -21.90
CA SER A 112 -6.79 17.78 -21.91
C SER A 112 -6.84 18.69 -23.13
N ASN A 113 -7.98 19.35 -23.34
CA ASN A 113 -8.15 20.41 -24.31
C ASN A 113 -7.51 21.75 -23.87
N GLY A 114 -6.78 21.76 -22.74
CA GLY A 114 -6.10 22.94 -22.23
C GLY A 114 -4.92 23.36 -23.11
N LYS A 115 -4.53 24.64 -23.02
CA LYS A 115 -3.56 25.31 -23.90
C LYS A 115 -2.18 24.62 -23.98
N LYS A 116 -1.77 23.86 -22.96
CA LYS A 116 -0.49 23.10 -22.96
C LYS A 116 -0.61 21.66 -23.43
N GLY A 117 -1.83 21.17 -23.70
CA GLY A 117 -2.07 19.78 -24.14
C GLY A 117 -1.85 18.72 -23.07
N SER A 118 -0.82 18.85 -22.23
CA SER A 118 -0.54 17.92 -21.13
C SER A 118 -0.14 18.66 -19.85
N PHE A 119 -0.45 18.02 -18.71
CA PHE A 119 -0.11 18.48 -17.37
C PHE A 119 0.36 17.27 -16.55
N SER A 120 1.37 17.43 -15.70
CA SER A 120 1.97 16.32 -14.99
C SER A 120 1.81 16.47 -13.48
N LEU A 121 1.41 15.38 -12.85
CA LEU A 121 1.44 15.19 -11.40
C LEU A 121 2.46 14.10 -11.05
N GLY A 122 2.85 14.03 -9.79
CA GLY A 122 3.75 13.01 -9.29
C GLY A 122 3.31 12.44 -7.96
N ILE A 123 3.66 11.19 -7.71
CA ILE A 123 3.62 10.58 -6.39
C ILE A 123 5.00 10.03 -6.07
N LYS A 124 5.40 10.11 -4.81
CA LYS A 124 6.66 9.56 -4.31
C LYS A 124 6.50 8.96 -2.92
N GLY A 125 7.47 8.17 -2.51
CA GLY A 125 7.54 7.56 -1.20
C GLY A 125 8.63 6.51 -1.11
N ASN A 126 8.63 5.77 -0.02
CA ASN A 126 9.51 4.62 0.19
C ASN A 126 8.68 3.42 0.66
N VAL A 127 8.85 2.28 0.02
CA VAL A 127 8.17 1.04 0.42
C VAL A 127 9.10 0.22 1.30
N THR A 128 8.70 -0.05 2.55
CA THR A 128 9.38 -1.02 3.39
C THR A 128 9.01 -2.44 2.93
N PRO A 129 10.01 -3.33 2.77
CA PRO A 129 9.72 -4.69 2.38
C PRO A 129 8.83 -5.38 3.41
N LYS A 130 7.97 -6.27 2.95
CA LYS A 130 7.35 -7.24 3.83
C LYS A 130 8.48 -8.01 4.51
N GLU A 131 8.47 -8.08 5.85
CA GLU A 131 9.42 -8.91 6.57
C GLU A 131 9.34 -10.31 5.97
N ALA A 132 10.47 -10.78 5.44
CA ALA A 132 10.56 -12.15 4.99
C ALA A 132 10.36 -13.02 6.23
N GLN A 133 9.24 -13.73 6.30
CA GLN A 133 9.11 -14.77 7.31
C GLN A 133 10.29 -15.73 7.09
N PRO A 134 11.08 -16.03 8.10
CA PRO A 134 12.18 -16.97 7.96
C PRO A 134 11.60 -18.28 7.39
N ILE A 135 12.23 -18.81 6.35
CA ILE A 135 11.85 -20.13 5.81
C ILE A 135 12.17 -21.12 6.92
N LEU A 136 11.12 -21.58 7.60
CA LEU A 136 11.27 -22.58 8.65
C LEU A 136 11.52 -23.93 7.99
N ILE A 137 12.74 -24.45 8.18
CA ILE A 137 13.10 -25.79 7.74
C ILE A 137 12.92 -26.74 8.93
N TYR A 138 12.21 -27.85 8.72
CA TYR A 138 11.93 -28.85 9.73
C TYR A 138 12.67 -30.17 9.42
N PRO A 139 14.01 -30.24 9.66
CA PRO A 139 14.84 -31.36 9.25
C PRO A 139 14.70 -32.60 10.17
N TYR A 140 14.05 -32.42 11.32
CA TYR A 140 13.89 -33.53 12.29
C TYR A 140 12.44 -33.99 12.37
N SER A 141 12.21 -35.27 12.66
CA SER A 141 10.87 -35.82 12.77
C SER A 141 10.72 -36.78 13.97
N ILE A 142 9.52 -36.75 14.53
CA ILE A 142 9.04 -37.74 15.52
C ILE A 142 7.67 -38.19 14.98
N GLY A 143 7.66 -39.32 14.25
CA GLY A 143 6.49 -39.69 13.45
C GLY A 143 6.12 -38.58 12.44
N ASP A 144 4.86 -38.15 12.45
CA ASP A 144 4.34 -37.11 11.57
C ASP A 144 4.66 -35.68 12.07
N LEU A 145 5.16 -35.54 13.30
CA LEU A 145 5.60 -34.25 13.84
C LEU A 145 7.00 -33.96 13.31
N LYS A 146 7.14 -32.80 12.67
CA LYS A 146 8.44 -32.26 12.25
C LYS A 146 8.85 -31.11 13.16
N LEU A 147 10.17 -30.99 13.39
CA LEU A 147 10.78 -30.01 14.29
C LEU A 147 11.87 -29.23 13.56
N GLN A 148 11.98 -27.94 13.86
CA GLN A 148 13.06 -27.07 13.38
C GLN A 148 14.42 -27.52 13.94
N THR A 149 14.46 -27.91 15.19
CA THR A 149 15.65 -28.46 15.87
C THR A 149 15.24 -29.50 16.91
N LYS A 150 16.12 -30.42 17.21
CA LYS A 150 15.99 -31.35 18.34
C LYS A 150 16.91 -31.04 19.54
N ASN A 151 17.74 -30.02 19.36
CA ASN A 151 18.69 -29.58 20.37
C ASN A 151 18.45 -28.13 20.72
N VAL A 152 18.49 -27.80 22.01
CA VAL A 152 18.45 -26.42 22.50
C VAL A 152 19.82 -26.15 23.14
N LEU A 153 20.50 -25.12 22.63
CA LEU A 153 21.82 -24.74 23.10
C LEU A 153 21.75 -23.37 23.77
N TYR A 154 22.13 -23.33 25.03
CA TYR A 154 22.32 -22.08 25.76
C TYR A 154 23.81 -21.72 25.74
N SER A 155 24.19 -20.67 25.02
CA SER A 155 25.61 -20.29 24.80
C SER A 155 26.30 -19.74 26.04
N THR A 156 25.56 -19.07 26.92
CA THR A 156 26.06 -18.50 28.15
C THR A 156 24.96 -18.41 29.19
N VAL A 157 25.12 -19.06 30.30
CA VAL A 157 24.14 -19.08 31.38
C VAL A 157 24.69 -18.32 32.58
N ARG A 158 24.07 -17.21 32.95
CA ARG A 158 24.37 -16.49 34.18
C ARG A 158 23.58 -17.10 35.33
N PRO A 159 24.15 -17.23 36.53
CA PRO A 159 23.38 -17.56 37.72
C PRO A 159 22.27 -16.52 37.88
N GLU A 160 21.08 -16.87 38.28
CA GLU A 160 19.93 -15.98 38.46
C GLU A 160 19.14 -15.64 37.16
N GLU A 161 19.55 -16.11 35.99
CA GLU A 161 18.89 -15.83 34.72
C GLU A 161 17.83 -16.89 34.39
N THR A 162 16.72 -16.47 33.80
CA THR A 162 15.75 -17.36 33.14
C THR A 162 15.97 -17.25 31.64
N LEU A 163 16.35 -18.33 31.01
CA LEU A 163 16.61 -18.40 29.58
C LEU A 163 15.45 -19.07 28.87
N GLY A 164 14.98 -18.46 27.80
CA GLY A 164 13.88 -18.97 26.98
C GLY A 164 14.33 -19.28 25.57
N GLU A 165 13.95 -20.47 25.09
CA GLU A 165 14.15 -20.88 23.70
C GLU A 165 12.84 -21.44 23.12
N LYS A 166 12.74 -21.40 21.81
CA LYS A 166 11.56 -21.84 21.08
C LYS A 166 11.94 -22.80 19.97
N ILE A 167 11.16 -23.87 19.85
CA ILE A 167 11.26 -24.85 18.77
C ILE A 167 9.99 -24.78 17.95
N ASN A 168 10.09 -24.41 16.69
CA ASN A 168 8.95 -24.46 15.78
C ASN A 168 8.71 -25.92 15.35
N ILE A 169 7.44 -26.27 15.28
CA ILE A 169 6.95 -27.60 14.93
C ILE A 169 5.84 -27.52 13.88
N ILE A 170 5.66 -28.59 13.10
CA ILE A 170 4.58 -28.74 12.13
C ILE A 170 4.08 -30.18 12.11
N ASN A 171 2.78 -30.37 11.94
CA ASN A 171 2.18 -31.67 11.67
C ASN A 171 2.15 -31.93 10.15
N GLU A 172 3.06 -32.76 9.62
CA GLU A 172 3.03 -33.17 8.21
C GLU A 172 2.18 -34.41 7.96
N GLY A 173 1.53 -34.98 8.99
CA GLY A 173 0.61 -36.09 8.88
C GLY A 173 -0.74 -35.72 8.29
N LYS A 174 -1.57 -36.75 8.08
CA LYS A 174 -2.93 -36.62 7.56
C LYS A 174 -4.00 -36.51 8.64
N THR A 175 -3.60 -36.70 9.91
CA THR A 175 -4.49 -36.68 11.08
C THR A 175 -4.02 -35.68 12.11
N SER A 176 -4.93 -35.20 12.97
CA SER A 176 -4.55 -34.33 14.07
C SER A 176 -3.63 -35.00 15.07
N LEU A 177 -2.58 -34.31 15.49
CA LEU A 177 -1.63 -34.76 16.51
C LEU A 177 -1.89 -34.06 17.84
N ASN A 178 -1.87 -34.83 18.93
CA ASN A 178 -1.81 -34.27 20.28
C ASN A 178 -0.35 -34.29 20.77
N ILE A 179 0.13 -33.15 21.21
CA ILE A 179 1.50 -32.99 21.69
C ILE A 179 1.52 -33.30 23.17
N HIS A 180 2.18 -34.43 23.52
CA HIS A 180 2.39 -34.84 24.90
C HIS A 180 3.86 -34.63 25.27
N LEU A 181 4.11 -33.72 26.20
CA LEU A 181 5.44 -33.49 26.74
C LEU A 181 5.71 -34.51 27.86
N GLY A 182 6.87 -35.16 27.82
CA GLY A 182 7.30 -36.08 28.86
C GLY A 182 7.68 -35.36 30.17
N LYS A 183 8.17 -36.12 31.14
CA LYS A 183 8.68 -35.55 32.40
C LYS A 183 9.90 -34.69 32.13
N THR A 184 9.82 -33.44 32.51
CA THR A 184 10.92 -32.48 32.44
C THR A 184 11.55 -32.28 33.83
N PRO A 185 12.87 -31.98 33.92
CA PRO A 185 13.48 -31.56 35.18
C PRO A 185 12.78 -30.30 35.74
N HIS A 186 12.71 -30.18 37.04
CA HIS A 186 11.99 -29.06 37.71
C HIS A 186 12.53 -27.65 37.36
N TYR A 187 13.79 -27.56 36.89
CA TYR A 187 14.39 -26.31 36.40
C TYR A 187 14.04 -25.97 34.94
N LEU A 188 13.31 -26.85 34.24
CA LEU A 188 12.80 -26.59 32.90
C LEU A 188 11.28 -26.51 32.93
N ASN A 189 10.75 -25.41 32.41
CA ASN A 189 9.33 -25.31 32.07
C ASN A 189 9.20 -25.43 30.55
N VAL A 190 8.50 -26.48 30.10
CA VAL A 190 8.32 -26.77 28.68
C VAL A 190 6.83 -26.76 28.36
N VAL A 191 6.44 -25.97 27.37
CA VAL A 191 5.02 -25.81 26.98
C VAL A 191 4.91 -25.90 25.47
N ALA A 192 3.96 -26.69 24.98
CA ALA A 192 3.58 -26.73 23.56
C ALA A 192 2.35 -25.82 23.31
N ASN A 193 2.40 -25.02 22.27
CA ASN A 193 1.29 -24.17 21.87
C ASN A 193 1.12 -24.16 20.34
N PRO A 194 -0.01 -24.64 19.79
CA PRO A 194 -1.08 -25.34 20.52
C PRO A 194 -0.65 -26.76 20.94
N THR A 195 -1.38 -27.37 21.86
CA THR A 195 -1.18 -28.76 22.29
C THR A 195 -1.78 -29.78 21.32
N LYS A 196 -2.59 -29.34 20.35
CA LYS A 196 -3.16 -30.16 19.30
C LYS A 196 -2.94 -29.45 17.95
N LEU A 197 -2.34 -30.16 17.01
CA LEU A 197 -2.06 -29.67 15.66
C LEU A 197 -2.92 -30.42 14.63
N ALA A 198 -3.69 -29.70 13.84
CA ALA A 198 -4.35 -30.25 12.65
C ALA A 198 -3.32 -30.58 11.55
N PRO A 199 -3.67 -31.37 10.52
CA PRO A 199 -2.80 -31.60 9.38
C PRO A 199 -2.31 -30.29 8.72
N GLY A 200 -0.99 -30.14 8.56
CA GLY A 200 -0.33 -28.95 8.02
C GLY A 200 -0.24 -27.76 8.99
N GLU A 201 -0.78 -27.87 10.20
CA GLU A 201 -0.72 -26.81 11.19
C GLU A 201 0.66 -26.73 11.86
N THR A 202 1.11 -25.52 12.11
CA THR A 202 2.36 -25.21 12.81
C THR A 202 2.07 -24.84 14.27
N GLY A 203 3.07 -25.08 15.11
CA GLY A 203 3.04 -24.72 16.53
C GLY A 203 4.44 -24.42 17.05
N GLU A 204 4.53 -24.22 18.33
CA GLU A 204 5.77 -23.86 19.03
C GLU A 204 5.89 -24.66 20.32
N ILE A 205 7.09 -25.15 20.62
CA ILE A 205 7.46 -25.65 21.95
C ILE A 205 8.37 -24.60 22.59
N SER A 206 7.87 -23.97 23.63
CA SER A 206 8.63 -23.00 24.43
C SER A 206 9.32 -23.73 25.58
N ILE A 207 10.61 -23.47 25.77
CA ILE A 207 11.45 -24.06 26.81
C ILE A 207 12.04 -22.92 27.65
N LEU A 208 11.66 -22.85 28.91
CA LEU A 208 12.19 -21.88 29.86
C LEU A 208 13.07 -22.62 30.88
N MET A 209 14.32 -22.21 31.00
CA MET A 209 15.27 -22.75 31.96
C MET A 209 15.55 -21.77 33.10
N ASN A 210 15.36 -22.20 34.33
CA ASN A 210 15.77 -21.48 35.52
C ASN A 210 17.21 -21.89 35.88
N ALA A 211 18.17 -21.05 35.57
CA ALA A 211 19.61 -21.33 35.77
C ALA A 211 19.97 -21.53 37.23
N LYS A 212 19.33 -20.81 38.16
CA LYS A 212 19.55 -20.94 39.61
C LYS A 212 19.20 -22.33 40.12
N GLU A 213 18.12 -22.91 39.67
CA GLU A 213 17.67 -24.22 40.06
C GLU A 213 18.49 -25.33 39.37
N ALA A 214 18.91 -25.10 38.12
CA ALA A 214 19.77 -26.02 37.38
C ALA A 214 21.15 -26.20 38.08
N LYS A 215 21.77 -25.11 38.54
CA LYS A 215 23.05 -25.08 39.21
C LYS A 215 23.06 -25.80 40.59
N ARG A 216 21.95 -25.72 41.33
CA ARG A 216 21.81 -26.42 42.65
C ARG A 216 22.00 -27.93 42.60
N LYS A 217 21.93 -28.58 41.43
CA LYS A 217 22.12 -30.04 41.24
C LYS A 217 23.42 -30.41 40.54
N GLY A 218 24.39 -29.48 40.41
CA GLY A 218 25.73 -29.81 39.87
C GLY A 218 25.76 -30.30 38.44
N ARG A 219 24.85 -29.85 37.57
CA ARG A 219 24.74 -30.21 36.17
C ARG A 219 24.94 -29.02 35.21
N MET A 220 25.93 -28.21 35.51
CA MET A 220 26.51 -27.25 34.54
C MET A 220 27.99 -27.44 34.49
#